data_8076ee45be195e3348cd7838a43d0fb8
#
_entry.id   8076ee45be195e3348cd7838a43d0fb8
#
_cell.length_a   1.000
_cell.length_b   1.000
_cell.length_c   1.000
_cell.angle_alpha   90.00
_cell.angle_beta   90.00
_cell.angle_gamma   90.00
#
_symmetry.space_group_name_H-M   'P 1'
#
loop_
_entity.id
_entity.type
_entity.pdbx_description
1 polymer ?
#
loop_
_entity_poly.entity_id
_entity_poly.type
_entity_poly.pdbx_seq_one_letter_code
_entity_poly.pdbx_strand_id
1 'polypeptide(L)'
;YFLANFLIKKFNYATPGRNGNYDNDNGEEIASGAADSGVVDQQIAQIVYLLGGKQNIKEVDACMTRLRVSVKDREKVGSEEAWKRAGAMGLIVKDNGVQAVYGPKADVLKSDIEDLLASGVDIPEPVIAESTTGVPATNFLGKKKDFVAVATGEVIPMAQVNDPVFSQKMMGDGYAVVPENGEIYAPIEGEVLSVFQTKHAIGLKMTNGLEILLHMGIDTVELNGAPFTIKVKEGDQVTADTVVAIADLEAIKAAGKGTEMVVIITNMDKVAQFSLEKTGVVTAGTPVGSATAN
;
A
#
# COMPACT_ATOMS: atom_id res chain seq x y z
N TYR A 1 -8.66 20.34 -24.20
CA TYR A 1 -7.88 20.46 -22.95
C TYR A 1 -7.99 21.89 -22.37
N PHE A 2 -7.75 22.95 -23.16
CA PHE A 2 -7.73 24.34 -22.66
C PHE A 2 -9.12 24.81 -22.15
N LEU A 3 -10.19 24.48 -22.85
CA LEU A 3 -11.55 24.86 -22.50
C LEU A 3 -12.05 24.15 -21.24
N ALA A 4 -11.73 22.86 -21.07
CA ALA A 4 -12.08 22.08 -19.89
C ALA A 4 -11.37 22.62 -18.65
N ASN A 5 -10.09 22.93 -18.76
CA ASN A 5 -9.30 23.52 -17.66
C ASN A 5 -9.77 24.92 -17.25
N PHE A 6 -10.21 25.72 -18.24
CA PHE A 6 -10.80 27.03 -18.01
C PHE A 6 -12.15 26.96 -17.29
N LEU A 7 -13.02 26.03 -17.70
CA LEU A 7 -14.35 25.85 -17.11
C LEU A 7 -14.24 25.28 -15.68
N ILE A 8 -13.36 24.32 -15.44
CA ILE A 8 -13.08 23.73 -14.13
C ILE A 8 -12.58 24.83 -13.16
N LYS A 9 -11.66 25.68 -13.62
CA LYS A 9 -11.14 26.80 -12.79
C LYS A 9 -12.17 27.90 -12.53
N LYS A 10 -13.00 28.24 -13.56
CA LYS A 10 -13.94 29.35 -13.46
C LYS A 10 -15.19 29.02 -12.65
N PHE A 11 -15.64 27.77 -12.69
CA PHE A 11 -16.86 27.32 -12.02
C PHE A 11 -16.59 26.40 -10.82
N ASN A 12 -15.32 26.20 -10.44
CA ASN A 12 -14.87 25.39 -9.31
C ASN A 12 -15.53 24.00 -9.26
N TYR A 13 -15.66 23.34 -10.43
CA TYR A 13 -16.19 21.98 -10.46
C TYR A 13 -15.27 21.03 -9.69
N ALA A 14 -15.86 20.26 -8.79
CA ALA A 14 -15.19 19.16 -8.10
C ALA A 14 -14.78 18.10 -9.14
N THR A 15 -13.48 17.84 -9.26
CA THR A 15 -12.96 16.76 -10.06
C THR A 15 -12.20 15.80 -9.15
N PRO A 16 -12.23 14.47 -9.39
CA PRO A 16 -11.50 13.52 -8.56
C PRO A 16 -10.03 13.95 -8.39
N GLY A 17 -9.59 14.10 -7.15
CA GLY A 17 -8.23 14.50 -6.79
C GLY A 17 -7.98 15.99 -6.54
N ARG A 18 -8.96 16.89 -6.69
CA ARG A 18 -8.72 18.33 -6.50
C ARG A 18 -9.12 18.89 -5.12
N ASN A 19 -10.01 18.29 -4.39
CA ASN A 19 -10.54 18.84 -3.14
C ASN A 19 -10.56 17.86 -1.97
N GLY A 20 -9.67 16.91 -1.87
CA GLY A 20 -9.43 16.13 -0.63
C GLY A 20 -10.64 15.55 0.12
N ASN A 21 -11.84 15.61 -0.43
CA ASN A 21 -13.04 15.06 0.19
C ASN A 21 -13.28 13.65 -0.33
N TYR A 22 -12.84 12.69 0.45
CA TYR A 22 -13.46 11.37 0.46
C TYR A 22 -14.66 11.48 1.39
N ASP A 23 -15.88 11.39 0.85
CA ASP A 23 -17.11 11.43 1.62
C ASP A 23 -17.12 10.30 2.65
N ASN A 24 -17.00 10.67 3.92
CA ASN A 24 -17.48 9.83 5.01
C ASN A 24 -18.99 9.97 5.05
N ASP A 25 -19.68 8.91 4.66
CA ASP A 25 -21.15 8.79 4.71
C ASP A 25 -21.63 8.70 6.16
N ASN A 26 -21.53 9.82 6.88
CA ASN A 26 -22.27 10.09 8.12
C ASN A 26 -22.61 11.58 8.11
N GLY A 27 -23.86 11.86 7.74
CA GLY A 27 -24.40 13.20 7.56
C GLY A 27 -24.28 14.11 8.77
N GLU A 28 -23.17 14.80 8.87
CA GLU A 28 -23.03 16.05 9.62
C GLU A 28 -22.30 17.06 8.72
N GLU A 29 -23.05 18.08 8.29
CA GLU A 29 -22.50 19.24 7.61
C GLU A 29 -21.50 19.95 8.54
N ILE A 30 -20.21 19.78 8.24
CA ILE A 30 -19.19 20.67 8.79
C ILE A 30 -18.93 21.76 7.77
N ALA A 31 -19.26 22.98 8.16
CA ALA A 31 -19.13 24.20 7.38
C ALA A 31 -17.75 24.30 6.71
N SER A 32 -17.78 24.53 5.39
CA SER A 32 -16.62 24.84 4.57
C SER A 32 -15.98 26.16 5.04
N GLY A 33 -14.92 26.03 5.84
CA GLY A 33 -13.98 27.11 6.12
C GLY A 33 -12.96 27.24 4.99
N ALA A 34 -12.78 28.46 4.52
CA ALA A 34 -11.93 28.91 3.45
C ALA A 34 -10.53 28.26 3.43
N ALA A 35 -10.04 28.05 2.21
CA ALA A 35 -8.64 27.79 1.91
C ALA A 35 -7.74 28.76 2.69
N ASP A 36 -7.03 28.28 3.70
CA ASP A 36 -5.90 28.97 4.28
C ASP A 36 -4.61 28.31 3.75
N SER A 37 -3.94 29.09 2.93
CA SER A 37 -2.62 28.82 2.38
C SER A 37 -1.61 28.84 3.51
N GLY A 38 -0.99 27.70 3.83
CA GLY A 38 0.24 27.73 4.61
C GLY A 38 0.51 26.61 5.62
N VAL A 39 -0.38 25.66 5.83
CA VAL A 39 -0.07 24.52 6.69
C VAL A 39 0.50 23.38 5.84
N VAL A 40 1.82 23.32 5.79
CA VAL A 40 2.53 22.15 5.22
C VAL A 40 2.18 20.95 6.09
N ASP A 41 1.70 19.86 5.48
CA ASP A 41 1.49 18.61 6.20
C ASP A 41 2.80 18.21 6.91
N GLN A 42 2.69 18.02 8.21
CA GLN A 42 3.85 17.79 9.08
C GLN A 42 4.60 16.52 8.69
N GLN A 43 3.89 15.49 8.19
CA GLN A 43 4.50 14.25 7.70
C GLN A 43 5.30 14.52 6.41
N ILE A 44 4.75 15.29 5.48
CA ILE A 44 5.41 15.62 4.21
C ILE A 44 6.68 16.44 4.47
N ALA A 45 6.59 17.46 5.37
CA ALA A 45 7.74 18.26 5.76
C ALA A 45 8.85 17.37 6.38
N GLN A 46 8.48 16.42 7.23
CA GLN A 46 9.40 15.48 7.86
C GLN A 46 10.07 14.56 6.84
N ILE A 47 9.30 14.02 5.88
CA ILE A 47 9.85 13.16 4.81
C ILE A 47 10.87 13.95 3.96
N VAL A 48 10.54 15.17 3.54
CA VAL A 48 11.45 16.01 2.76
C VAL A 48 12.71 16.37 3.55
N TYR A 49 12.57 16.63 4.85
CA TYR A 49 13.72 16.81 5.76
C TYR A 49 14.61 15.57 5.82
N LEU A 50 14.01 14.37 5.97
CA LEU A 50 14.73 13.09 6.01
C LEU A 50 15.41 12.72 4.68
N LEU A 51 14.94 13.28 3.57
CA LEU A 51 15.62 13.19 2.27
C LEU A 51 16.83 14.12 2.14
N GLY A 52 17.11 14.93 3.16
CA GLY A 52 18.19 15.94 3.16
C GLY A 52 17.75 17.30 2.59
N GLY A 53 16.44 17.56 2.62
CA GLY A 53 15.82 18.80 2.17
C GLY A 53 15.53 18.86 0.67
N LYS A 54 14.72 19.84 0.25
CA LYS A 54 14.31 20.03 -1.16
C LYS A 54 15.47 20.03 -2.14
N GLN A 55 16.60 20.66 -1.77
CA GLN A 55 17.77 20.79 -2.61
C GLN A 55 18.47 19.46 -2.90
N ASN A 56 18.27 18.46 -2.06
CA ASN A 56 18.85 17.13 -2.21
C ASN A 56 18.00 16.21 -3.11
N ILE A 57 16.73 16.50 -3.29
CA ILE A 57 15.81 15.70 -4.11
C ILE A 57 16.06 16.01 -5.59
N LYS A 58 16.18 14.95 -6.40
CA LYS A 58 16.26 15.02 -7.87
C LYS A 58 14.94 14.68 -8.51
N GLU A 59 14.35 13.58 -8.06
CA GLU A 59 13.15 13.00 -8.65
C GLU A 59 12.38 12.26 -7.57
N VAL A 60 11.06 12.38 -7.60
CA VAL A 60 10.15 11.65 -6.72
C VAL A 60 9.29 10.75 -7.58
N ASP A 61 9.22 9.47 -7.22
CA ASP A 61 8.36 8.48 -7.84
C ASP A 61 7.74 7.62 -6.73
N ALA A 62 6.69 6.91 -7.04
CA ALA A 62 6.10 5.94 -6.14
C ALA A 62 5.68 4.69 -6.90
N CYS A 63 5.83 3.56 -6.27
CA CYS A 63 5.04 2.40 -6.59
C CYS A 63 4.04 2.19 -5.45
N MET A 64 3.21 1.19 -5.59
CA MET A 64 2.12 0.84 -4.68
C MET A 64 2.44 0.86 -3.20
N THR A 65 3.67 0.64 -2.84
CA THR A 65 4.08 0.36 -1.47
C THR A 65 5.30 1.15 -1.06
N ARG A 66 6.00 1.76 -2.03
CA ARG A 66 7.26 2.43 -1.81
C ARG A 66 7.25 3.82 -2.42
N LEU A 67 7.56 4.81 -1.60
CA LEU A 67 8.03 6.09 -2.07
C LEU A 67 9.46 5.90 -2.58
N ARG A 68 9.71 6.21 -3.85
CA ARG A 68 11.01 6.09 -4.50
C ARG A 68 11.54 7.48 -4.80
N VAL A 69 12.68 7.83 -4.24
CA VAL A 69 13.27 9.15 -4.43
C VAL A 69 14.73 9.03 -4.86
N SER A 70 15.07 9.73 -5.93
CA SER A 70 16.47 9.92 -6.32
C SER A 70 17.01 11.17 -5.63
N VAL A 71 18.12 11.03 -4.88
CA VAL A 71 18.77 12.14 -4.17
C VAL A 71 20.12 12.48 -4.81
N LYS A 72 20.63 13.70 -4.53
CA LYS A 72 21.97 14.13 -4.97
C LYS A 72 23.06 13.56 -4.09
N ASP A 73 22.81 13.51 -2.80
CA ASP A 73 23.75 13.11 -1.76
C ASP A 73 23.01 12.21 -0.75
N ARG A 74 23.36 10.94 -0.76
CA ARG A 74 22.76 9.93 0.12
C ARG A 74 23.13 10.09 1.59
N GLU A 75 24.27 10.74 1.89
CA GLU A 75 24.72 10.91 3.26
C GLU A 75 23.84 11.88 4.06
N LYS A 76 23.05 12.67 3.35
CA LYS A 76 22.04 13.56 3.94
C LYS A 76 20.71 12.88 4.24
N VAL A 77 20.55 11.62 3.84
CA VAL A 77 19.34 10.86 4.11
C VAL A 77 19.31 10.43 5.56
N GLY A 78 18.19 10.66 6.23
CA GLY A 78 17.99 10.32 7.63
C GLY A 78 18.11 8.82 7.92
N SER A 79 18.38 8.47 9.17
CA SER A 79 18.49 7.07 9.61
C SER A 79 17.16 6.31 9.46
N GLU A 80 17.23 4.98 9.36
CA GLU A 80 16.05 4.13 9.26
C GLU A 80 15.07 4.33 10.42
N GLU A 81 15.58 4.55 11.63
CA GLU A 81 14.75 4.83 12.82
C GLU A 81 14.00 6.16 12.68
N ALA A 82 14.62 7.17 12.06
CA ALA A 82 13.98 8.45 11.81
C ALA A 82 12.86 8.30 10.77
N TRP A 83 13.08 7.48 9.75
CA TRP A 83 12.06 7.15 8.74
C TRP A 83 10.89 6.35 9.34
N LYS A 84 11.17 5.41 10.24
CA LYS A 84 10.12 4.68 10.98
C LYS A 84 9.27 5.63 11.83
N ARG A 85 9.89 6.63 12.49
CA ARG A 85 9.13 7.68 13.21
C ARG A 85 8.29 8.57 12.29
N ALA A 86 8.70 8.74 11.03
CA ALA A 86 7.94 9.42 10.00
C ALA A 86 6.85 8.54 9.34
N GLY A 87 6.62 7.34 9.88
CA GLY A 87 5.58 6.41 9.44
C GLY A 87 6.02 5.42 8.36
N ALA A 88 7.29 5.38 7.97
CA ALA A 88 7.79 4.36 7.07
C ALA A 88 7.91 3.01 7.80
N MET A 89 7.50 1.93 7.14
CA MET A 89 7.64 0.56 7.65
C MET A 89 9.06 0.01 7.45
N GLY A 90 9.81 0.58 6.51
CA GLY A 90 11.20 0.21 6.23
C GLY A 90 11.86 1.18 5.27
N LEU A 91 13.19 1.12 5.18
CA LEU A 91 14.00 1.98 4.34
C LEU A 91 15.06 1.15 3.60
N ILE A 92 15.16 1.34 2.28
CA ILE A 92 16.23 0.81 1.45
C ILE A 92 16.95 1.98 0.79
N VAL A 93 18.25 2.10 1.03
CA VAL A 93 19.10 3.10 0.37
C VAL A 93 20.16 2.37 -0.45
N LYS A 94 20.08 2.52 -1.76
CA LYS A 94 21.04 1.93 -2.69
C LYS A 94 21.56 3.02 -3.64
N ASP A 95 22.85 3.22 -3.66
CA ASP A 95 23.49 4.32 -4.39
C ASP A 95 22.86 5.66 -3.99
N ASN A 96 22.29 6.41 -4.93
CA ASN A 96 21.53 7.63 -4.68
C ASN A 96 20.00 7.43 -4.71
N GLY A 97 19.54 6.19 -4.72
CA GLY A 97 18.13 5.84 -4.66
C GLY A 97 17.68 5.55 -3.23
N VAL A 98 16.61 6.18 -2.80
CA VAL A 98 15.95 5.98 -1.50
C VAL A 98 14.59 5.35 -1.76
N GLN A 99 14.28 4.24 -1.12
CA GLN A 99 12.98 3.59 -1.18
C GLN A 99 12.44 3.46 0.24
N ALA A 100 11.43 4.24 0.58
CA ALA A 100 10.77 4.18 1.87
C ALA A 100 9.42 3.47 1.73
N VAL A 101 9.17 2.46 2.54
CA VAL A 101 7.97 1.64 2.48
C VAL A 101 6.86 2.30 3.27
N TYR A 102 5.81 2.74 2.61
CA TYR A 102 4.63 3.38 3.20
C TYR A 102 3.32 2.64 2.91
N GLY A 103 3.40 1.48 2.24
CA GLY A 103 2.21 0.77 1.79
C GLY A 103 1.38 1.61 0.82
N PRO A 104 0.05 1.46 0.84
CA PRO A 104 -0.85 2.14 -0.10
C PRO A 104 -0.78 3.67 -0.10
N LYS A 105 -0.18 4.28 0.94
CA LYS A 105 0.00 5.74 1.04
C LYS A 105 1.12 6.29 0.17
N ALA A 106 1.96 5.45 -0.41
CA ALA A 106 3.16 5.88 -1.13
C ALA A 106 2.86 6.82 -2.31
N ASP A 107 1.77 6.56 -3.04
CA ASP A 107 1.37 7.37 -4.20
C ASP A 107 0.82 8.75 -3.79
N VAL A 108 0.04 8.79 -2.70
CA VAL A 108 -0.44 10.06 -2.12
C VAL A 108 0.74 10.90 -1.64
N LEU A 109 1.67 10.30 -0.87
CA LEU A 109 2.87 10.97 -0.39
C LEU A 109 3.74 11.52 -1.53
N LYS A 110 3.83 10.80 -2.66
CA LYS A 110 4.50 11.31 -3.86
C LYS A 110 3.86 12.61 -4.33
N SER A 111 2.54 12.60 -4.56
CA SER A 111 1.80 13.79 -5.04
C SER A 111 1.97 14.97 -4.10
N ASP A 112 1.84 14.75 -2.79
CA ASP A 112 1.96 15.80 -1.78
C ASP A 112 3.38 16.37 -1.71
N ILE A 113 4.42 15.52 -1.87
CA ILE A 113 5.82 15.96 -1.95
C ILE A 113 6.06 16.78 -3.22
N GLU A 114 5.55 16.33 -4.38
CA GLU A 114 5.67 17.07 -5.64
C GLU A 114 5.00 18.45 -5.54
N ASP A 115 3.82 18.53 -4.94
CA ASP A 115 3.11 19.81 -4.70
C ASP A 115 3.90 20.71 -3.76
N LEU A 116 4.47 20.17 -2.68
CA LEU A 116 5.32 20.91 -1.76
C LEU A 116 6.61 21.42 -2.45
N LEU A 117 7.21 20.61 -3.31
CA LEU A 117 8.40 21.02 -4.09
C LEU A 117 8.07 22.13 -5.07
N ALA A 118 6.88 22.11 -5.68
CA ALA A 118 6.40 23.11 -6.63
C ALA A 118 5.94 24.41 -5.97
N SER A 119 5.48 24.36 -4.71
CA SER A 119 4.89 25.53 -4.01
C SER A 119 5.90 26.62 -3.64
N GLY A 120 7.20 26.34 -3.67
CA GLY A 120 8.24 27.31 -3.28
C GLY A 120 8.28 27.65 -1.77
N VAL A 121 7.41 27.06 -0.96
CA VAL A 121 7.33 27.32 0.49
C VAL A 121 8.57 26.76 1.19
N ASP A 122 9.21 27.55 2.07
CA ASP A 122 10.27 27.04 2.94
C ASP A 122 9.72 26.04 3.94
N ILE A 123 10.41 24.91 4.08
CA ILE A 123 10.01 23.84 5.02
C ILE A 123 10.62 24.18 6.38
N PRO A 124 9.80 24.46 7.42
CA PRO A 124 10.32 24.63 8.77
C PRO A 124 10.91 23.32 9.28
N GLU A 125 11.91 23.41 10.15
CA GLU A 125 12.47 22.24 10.83
C GLU A 125 11.34 21.52 11.58
N PRO A 126 11.10 20.21 11.34
CA PRO A 126 9.94 19.53 11.90
C PRO A 126 10.07 19.39 13.41
N VAL A 127 9.08 19.87 14.13
CA VAL A 127 8.94 19.59 15.57
C VAL A 127 8.52 18.13 15.69
N ILE A 128 9.37 17.28 16.26
CA ILE A 128 9.07 15.87 16.53
C ILE A 128 8.04 15.82 17.67
N ALA A 129 6.75 15.89 17.31
CA ALA A 129 5.68 15.63 18.26
C ALA A 129 5.34 14.13 18.21
N GLU A 130 5.32 13.49 19.37
CA GLU A 130 4.76 12.14 19.52
C GLU A 130 3.26 12.22 19.21
N SER A 131 2.86 11.90 17.99
CA SER A 131 1.44 11.85 17.63
C SER A 131 0.87 10.46 17.88
N THR A 132 0.24 10.31 19.03
CA THR A 132 -0.76 9.29 19.30
C THR A 132 -2.09 9.76 18.71
N THR A 133 -2.41 9.42 17.47
CA THR A 133 -3.78 9.56 16.97
C THR A 133 -4.45 8.20 17.02
N GLY A 134 -5.17 7.97 18.12
CA GLY A 134 -6.05 6.83 18.27
C GLY A 134 -7.29 6.98 17.38
N VAL A 135 -7.44 6.09 16.41
CA VAL A 135 -8.73 5.80 15.79
C VAL A 135 -9.53 4.98 16.80
N PRO A 136 -10.87 5.18 16.97
CA PRO A 136 -11.65 4.40 17.92
C PRO A 136 -11.52 2.91 17.64
N ALA A 137 -10.95 2.16 18.57
CA ALA A 137 -10.85 0.72 18.49
C ALA A 137 -12.26 0.11 18.56
N THR A 138 -12.79 -0.30 17.42
CA THR A 138 -13.88 -1.26 17.42
C THR A 138 -13.36 -2.56 18.04
N ASN A 139 -14.12 -3.11 19.00
CA ASN A 139 -13.74 -4.30 19.78
C ASN A 139 -13.65 -5.55 18.90
N PHE A 140 -12.50 -5.78 18.27
CA PHE A 140 -12.16 -7.01 17.55
C PHE A 140 -11.36 -8.01 18.39
N LEU A 141 -11.19 -7.74 19.69
CA LEU A 141 -10.39 -8.52 20.63
C LEU A 141 -10.66 -10.03 20.53
N GLY A 142 -9.62 -10.79 20.22
CA GLY A 142 -9.63 -12.25 20.30
C GLY A 142 -10.32 -12.99 19.15
N LYS A 143 -10.66 -12.33 18.04
CA LYS A 143 -11.26 -13.01 16.88
C LYS A 143 -10.19 -13.63 16.00
N LYS A 144 -9.99 -14.93 16.13
CA LYS A 144 -9.17 -15.73 15.21
C LYS A 144 -9.95 -15.93 13.89
N LYS A 145 -9.27 -15.70 12.76
CA LYS A 145 -9.77 -15.95 11.41
C LYS A 145 -8.70 -16.65 10.57
N ASP A 146 -9.15 -17.48 9.66
CA ASP A 146 -8.28 -18.30 8.84
C ASP A 146 -7.88 -17.59 7.55
N PHE A 147 -6.69 -17.92 7.06
CA PHE A 147 -6.21 -17.63 5.73
C PHE A 147 -6.23 -18.90 4.88
N VAL A 148 -6.54 -18.74 3.61
CA VAL A 148 -6.54 -19.84 2.64
C VAL A 148 -5.55 -19.58 1.49
N ALA A 149 -5.06 -20.63 0.84
CA ALA A 149 -4.22 -20.52 -0.33
C ALA A 149 -4.97 -19.79 -1.47
N VAL A 150 -4.39 -18.73 -1.99
CA VAL A 150 -4.98 -17.87 -3.04
C VAL A 150 -4.94 -18.49 -4.42
N ALA A 151 -4.17 -19.55 -4.62
CA ALA A 151 -4.04 -20.29 -5.87
C ALA A 151 -3.66 -21.75 -5.57
N THR A 152 -3.91 -22.63 -6.53
CA THR A 152 -3.28 -23.95 -6.54
C THR A 152 -1.79 -23.77 -6.82
N GLY A 153 -0.93 -24.34 -5.96
CA GLY A 153 0.51 -24.18 -6.06
C GLY A 153 1.22 -24.39 -4.74
N GLU A 154 2.47 -23.93 -4.64
CA GLU A 154 3.30 -24.10 -3.46
C GLU A 154 3.18 -22.89 -2.52
N VAL A 155 2.70 -23.15 -1.29
CA VAL A 155 2.70 -22.16 -0.20
C VAL A 155 4.09 -22.07 0.40
N ILE A 156 4.66 -20.86 0.41
CA ILE A 156 5.97 -20.55 0.98
C ILE A 156 5.86 -19.49 2.09
N PRO A 157 6.72 -19.57 3.13
CA PRO A 157 6.83 -18.50 4.13
C PRO A 157 7.28 -17.18 3.48
N MET A 158 6.86 -16.05 4.05
CA MET A 158 7.24 -14.71 3.58
C MET A 158 8.76 -14.56 3.39
N ALA A 159 9.57 -15.13 4.28
CA ALA A 159 11.02 -15.05 4.21
C ALA A 159 11.65 -15.70 2.95
N GLN A 160 10.91 -16.52 2.21
CA GLN A 160 11.36 -17.17 0.97
C GLN A 160 10.95 -16.42 -0.29
N VAL A 161 10.16 -15.35 -0.17
CA VAL A 161 9.78 -14.50 -1.32
C VAL A 161 11.03 -13.79 -1.85
N ASN A 162 11.21 -13.82 -3.16
CA ASN A 162 12.37 -13.20 -3.81
C ASN A 162 12.22 -11.67 -3.97
N ASP A 163 11.87 -11.02 -2.89
CA ASP A 163 11.82 -9.55 -2.77
C ASP A 163 12.19 -9.14 -1.33
N PRO A 164 13.15 -8.22 -1.13
CA PRO A 164 13.61 -7.85 0.21
C PRO A 164 12.56 -7.14 1.05
N VAL A 165 11.57 -6.47 0.47
CA VAL A 165 10.50 -5.80 1.21
C VAL A 165 9.55 -6.82 1.82
N PHE A 166 9.22 -7.85 1.06
CA PHE A 166 8.35 -8.93 1.54
C PHE A 166 9.13 -9.89 2.46
N SER A 167 10.29 -10.38 2.04
CA SER A 167 11.05 -11.37 2.81
C SER A 167 11.54 -10.85 4.17
N GLN A 168 11.79 -9.55 4.29
CA GLN A 168 12.14 -8.90 5.56
C GLN A 168 10.91 -8.40 6.34
N LYS A 169 9.70 -8.71 5.86
CA LYS A 169 8.41 -8.32 6.49
C LYS A 169 8.25 -6.81 6.71
N MET A 170 8.85 -5.99 5.85
CA MET A 170 8.79 -4.52 5.98
C MET A 170 7.38 -3.96 5.80
N MET A 171 6.48 -4.70 5.13
CA MET A 171 5.08 -4.31 4.94
C MET A 171 4.11 -5.00 5.87
N GLY A 172 4.59 -5.91 6.69
CA GLY A 172 3.78 -6.76 7.53
C GLY A 172 4.15 -8.23 7.39
N ASP A 173 3.42 -9.09 8.04
CA ASP A 173 3.63 -10.54 7.99
C ASP A 173 2.56 -11.24 7.15
N GLY A 174 2.86 -12.47 6.70
CA GLY A 174 1.95 -13.23 5.87
C GLY A 174 2.62 -14.44 5.22
N TYR A 175 2.22 -14.74 4.00
CA TYR A 175 2.74 -15.87 3.23
C TYR A 175 2.67 -15.56 1.73
N ALA A 176 3.27 -16.42 0.90
CA ALA A 176 3.08 -16.36 -0.54
C ALA A 176 2.70 -17.73 -1.11
N VAL A 177 2.13 -17.72 -2.31
CA VAL A 177 1.87 -18.92 -3.11
C VAL A 177 2.58 -18.77 -4.44
N VAL A 178 3.40 -19.75 -4.81
CA VAL A 178 3.94 -19.90 -6.17
C VAL A 178 2.88 -20.64 -6.98
N PRO A 179 2.12 -19.96 -7.85
CA PRO A 179 0.94 -20.53 -8.48
C PRO A 179 1.30 -21.46 -9.65
N GLU A 180 0.55 -22.54 -9.81
CA GLU A 180 0.62 -23.45 -10.97
C GLU A 180 -0.28 -22.98 -12.13
N ASN A 181 -1.33 -22.20 -11.83
CA ASN A 181 -2.25 -21.65 -12.82
C ASN A 181 -2.63 -20.21 -12.46
N GLY A 182 -3.29 -19.52 -13.38
CA GLY A 182 -3.60 -18.08 -13.25
C GLY A 182 -4.89 -17.74 -12.51
N GLU A 183 -5.64 -18.69 -11.97
CA GLU A 183 -6.84 -18.40 -11.18
C GLU A 183 -6.44 -18.00 -9.76
N ILE A 184 -6.79 -16.76 -9.38
CA ILE A 184 -6.44 -16.19 -8.08
C ILE A 184 -7.72 -15.96 -7.28
N TYR A 185 -7.75 -16.54 -6.08
CA TYR A 185 -8.87 -16.53 -5.15
C TYR A 185 -8.64 -15.57 -3.99
N ALA A 186 -9.70 -15.18 -3.30
CA ALA A 186 -9.57 -14.37 -2.10
C ALA A 186 -8.85 -15.16 -0.99
N PRO A 187 -7.87 -14.54 -0.28
CA PRO A 187 -7.13 -15.19 0.82
C PRO A 187 -7.95 -15.32 2.11
N ILE A 188 -9.07 -14.62 2.20
CA ILE A 188 -9.84 -14.43 3.42
C ILE A 188 -11.34 -14.30 3.11
N GLU A 189 -12.17 -14.45 4.15
CA GLU A 189 -13.55 -13.98 4.16
C GLU A 189 -13.57 -12.50 4.56
N GLY A 190 -14.18 -11.64 3.74
CA GLY A 190 -14.20 -10.21 4.00
C GLY A 190 -14.68 -9.36 2.84
N GLU A 191 -14.23 -8.13 2.79
CA GLU A 191 -14.63 -7.10 1.83
C GLU A 191 -13.44 -6.60 1.01
N VAL A 192 -13.66 -6.31 -0.27
CA VAL A 192 -12.68 -5.64 -1.12
C VAL A 192 -12.63 -4.15 -0.78
N LEU A 193 -11.50 -3.67 -0.24
CA LEU A 193 -11.29 -2.26 0.08
C LEU A 193 -10.86 -1.45 -1.13
N SER A 194 -10.03 -2.03 -1.99
CA SER A 194 -9.48 -1.33 -3.15
C SER A 194 -9.00 -2.30 -4.23
N VAL A 195 -9.09 -1.87 -5.47
CA VAL A 195 -8.46 -2.51 -6.61
C VAL A 195 -7.53 -1.50 -7.25
N PHE A 196 -6.26 -1.83 -7.32
CA PHE A 196 -5.26 -0.90 -7.82
C PHE A 196 -5.32 -0.70 -9.33
N GLN A 197 -5.08 0.52 -9.81
CA GLN A 197 -5.20 0.87 -11.24
C GLN A 197 -4.35 -0.01 -12.13
N THR A 198 -3.15 -0.36 -11.69
CA THR A 198 -2.23 -1.29 -12.35
C THR A 198 -2.57 -2.75 -12.12
N LYS A 199 -3.72 -3.05 -11.49
CA LYS A 199 -4.35 -4.38 -11.32
C LYS A 199 -3.47 -5.47 -10.69
N HIS A 200 -2.27 -5.13 -10.24
CA HIS A 200 -1.32 -6.09 -9.64
C HIS A 200 -1.55 -6.31 -8.15
N ALA A 201 -2.45 -5.54 -7.53
CA ALA A 201 -2.76 -5.69 -6.12
C ALA A 201 -4.23 -5.41 -5.81
N ILE A 202 -4.75 -6.06 -4.76
CA ILE A 202 -6.10 -5.93 -4.23
C ILE A 202 -5.98 -5.76 -2.71
N GLY A 203 -6.54 -4.69 -2.17
CA GLY A 203 -6.72 -4.48 -0.74
C GLY A 203 -8.00 -5.14 -0.26
N LEU A 204 -7.95 -5.84 0.85
CA LEU A 204 -9.07 -6.57 1.44
C LEU A 204 -9.16 -6.28 2.94
N LYS A 205 -10.37 -6.34 3.49
CA LYS A 205 -10.60 -6.24 4.93
C LYS A 205 -11.21 -7.53 5.44
N MET A 206 -10.50 -8.20 6.30
CA MET A 206 -10.97 -9.41 6.96
C MET A 206 -12.09 -9.09 7.96
N THR A 207 -13.01 -10.01 8.20
CA THR A 207 -14.16 -9.81 9.10
C THR A 207 -13.78 -9.52 10.56
N ASN A 208 -12.52 -9.72 10.96
CA ASN A 208 -12.00 -9.35 12.28
C ASN A 208 -11.28 -7.96 12.28
N GLY A 209 -11.33 -7.22 11.16
CA GLY A 209 -10.79 -5.87 11.04
C GLY A 209 -9.32 -5.80 10.60
N LEU A 210 -8.67 -6.94 10.33
CA LEU A 210 -7.34 -6.93 9.74
C LEU A 210 -7.39 -6.54 8.27
N GLU A 211 -6.41 -5.75 7.84
CA GLU A 211 -6.26 -5.29 6.46
C GLU A 211 -5.23 -6.14 5.74
N ILE A 212 -5.63 -6.68 4.60
CA ILE A 212 -4.86 -7.65 3.84
C ILE A 212 -4.56 -7.08 2.46
N LEU A 213 -3.31 -7.14 2.04
CA LEU A 213 -2.89 -6.86 0.68
C LEU A 213 -2.62 -8.19 -0.04
N LEU A 214 -3.32 -8.46 -1.11
CA LEU A 214 -2.98 -9.49 -2.08
C LEU A 214 -2.19 -8.82 -3.21
N HIS A 215 -0.88 -9.09 -3.27
CA HIS A 215 0.02 -8.59 -4.30
C HIS A 215 0.33 -9.71 -5.29
N MET A 216 -0.01 -9.52 -6.56
CA MET A 216 0.05 -10.54 -7.59
C MET A 216 1.32 -10.39 -8.44
N GLY A 217 2.30 -11.25 -8.16
CA GLY A 217 3.62 -11.24 -8.77
C GLY A 217 4.60 -10.25 -8.13
N ILE A 218 5.87 -10.34 -8.46
CA ILE A 218 6.93 -9.45 -8.00
C ILE A 218 7.27 -8.47 -9.12
N ASP A 219 7.37 -7.17 -8.80
CA ASP A 219 7.62 -6.05 -9.73
C ASP A 219 6.62 -5.94 -10.90
N THR A 220 5.45 -6.55 -10.78
CA THR A 220 4.41 -6.58 -11.81
C THR A 220 3.66 -5.25 -11.97
N VAL A 221 3.86 -4.29 -11.08
CA VAL A 221 3.38 -2.91 -11.21
C VAL A 221 3.84 -2.29 -12.54
N GLU A 222 5.06 -2.59 -12.98
CA GLU A 222 5.65 -2.09 -14.21
C GLU A 222 4.92 -2.58 -15.48
N LEU A 223 4.12 -3.64 -15.39
CA LEU A 223 3.34 -4.20 -16.50
C LEU A 223 2.01 -3.47 -16.72
N ASN A 224 1.71 -2.42 -15.92
CA ASN A 224 0.52 -1.55 -16.06
C ASN A 224 -0.79 -2.33 -16.21
N GLY A 225 -0.91 -3.46 -15.51
CA GLY A 225 -2.11 -4.29 -15.46
C GLY A 225 -2.36 -5.20 -16.66
N ALA A 226 -1.45 -5.23 -17.64
CA ALA A 226 -1.63 -6.04 -18.86
C ALA A 226 -1.89 -7.54 -18.58
N PRO A 227 -1.15 -8.23 -17.66
CA PRO A 227 -1.36 -9.65 -17.40
C PRO A 227 -2.54 -9.96 -16.47
N PHE A 228 -3.31 -8.95 -15.99
CA PHE A 228 -4.33 -9.15 -14.97
C PHE A 228 -5.74 -8.83 -15.44
N THR A 229 -6.67 -9.76 -15.23
CA THR A 229 -8.10 -9.54 -15.38
C THR A 229 -8.75 -9.62 -14.01
N ILE A 230 -9.11 -8.47 -13.45
CA ILE A 230 -9.78 -8.38 -12.15
C ILE A 230 -11.25 -8.81 -12.27
N LYS A 231 -11.74 -9.55 -11.30
CA LYS A 231 -13.10 -10.12 -11.23
C LYS A 231 -13.97 -9.51 -10.14
N VAL A 232 -13.40 -8.66 -9.30
CA VAL A 232 -14.07 -7.99 -8.17
C VAL A 232 -13.89 -6.48 -8.27
N LYS A 233 -14.67 -5.76 -7.49
CA LYS A 233 -14.58 -4.30 -7.34
C LYS A 233 -14.65 -3.94 -5.86
N GLU A 234 -14.32 -2.70 -5.54
CA GLU A 234 -14.45 -2.13 -4.20
C GLU A 234 -15.88 -2.29 -3.66
N GLY A 235 -15.99 -2.70 -2.40
CA GLY A 235 -17.24 -3.01 -1.70
C GLY A 235 -17.76 -4.43 -1.87
N ASP A 236 -17.19 -5.23 -2.78
CA ASP A 236 -17.63 -6.63 -2.96
C ASP A 236 -17.25 -7.48 -1.74
N GLN A 237 -18.19 -8.33 -1.31
CA GLN A 237 -17.93 -9.35 -0.28
C GLN A 237 -17.29 -10.59 -0.93
N VAL A 238 -16.25 -11.11 -0.31
CA VAL A 238 -15.48 -12.24 -0.82
C VAL A 238 -15.35 -13.37 0.20
N THR A 239 -15.22 -14.58 -0.30
CA THR A 239 -14.95 -15.79 0.46
C THR A 239 -13.81 -16.58 -0.20
N ALA A 240 -13.35 -17.66 0.45
CA ALA A 240 -12.31 -18.54 -0.08
C ALA A 240 -12.59 -19.08 -1.51
N ASP A 241 -13.84 -19.14 -1.93
CA ASP A 241 -14.27 -19.65 -3.24
C ASP A 241 -14.41 -18.52 -4.29
N THR A 242 -14.16 -17.26 -3.89
CA THR A 242 -14.30 -16.10 -4.79
C THR A 242 -13.04 -15.94 -5.62
N VAL A 243 -13.16 -16.09 -6.94
CA VAL A 243 -12.08 -15.72 -7.88
C VAL A 243 -12.00 -14.20 -7.95
N VAL A 244 -10.89 -13.62 -7.49
CA VAL A 244 -10.68 -12.17 -7.46
C VAL A 244 -9.95 -11.65 -8.69
N ALA A 245 -9.13 -12.50 -9.32
CA ALA A 245 -8.40 -12.15 -10.53
C ALA A 245 -8.03 -13.38 -11.36
N ILE A 246 -7.74 -13.13 -12.65
CA ILE A 246 -7.02 -14.06 -13.52
C ILE A 246 -5.69 -13.42 -13.89
N ALA A 247 -4.58 -14.12 -13.66
CA ALA A 247 -3.22 -13.70 -13.98
C ALA A 247 -2.68 -14.52 -15.18
N ASP A 248 -2.14 -13.85 -16.18
CA ASP A 248 -1.37 -14.49 -17.25
C ASP A 248 0.07 -14.73 -16.76
N LEU A 249 0.30 -15.92 -16.18
CA LEU A 249 1.59 -16.27 -15.60
C LEU A 249 2.70 -16.33 -16.66
N GLU A 250 2.37 -16.70 -17.88
CA GLU A 250 3.35 -16.78 -18.96
C GLU A 250 3.78 -15.38 -19.43
N ALA A 251 2.83 -14.44 -19.51
CA ALA A 251 3.16 -13.04 -19.79
C ALA A 251 4.02 -12.42 -18.68
N ILE A 252 3.73 -12.72 -17.40
CA ILE A 252 4.53 -12.25 -16.26
C ILE A 252 5.97 -12.79 -16.35
N LYS A 253 6.14 -14.09 -16.56
CA LYS A 253 7.45 -14.73 -16.73
C LYS A 253 8.21 -14.19 -17.94
N ALA A 254 7.53 -14.02 -19.07
CA ALA A 254 8.14 -13.48 -20.30
C ALA A 254 8.64 -12.03 -20.10
N ALA A 255 8.02 -11.27 -19.21
CA ALA A 255 8.48 -9.94 -18.81
C ALA A 255 9.63 -9.98 -17.78
N GLY A 256 10.12 -11.15 -17.38
CA GLY A 256 11.18 -11.32 -16.38
C GLY A 256 10.73 -10.99 -14.94
N LYS A 257 9.42 -11.09 -14.64
CA LYS A 257 8.84 -10.78 -13.33
C LYS A 257 8.53 -12.07 -12.55
N GLY A 258 8.53 -11.97 -11.21
CA GLY A 258 8.14 -13.08 -10.34
C GLY A 258 6.63 -13.32 -10.39
N THR A 259 6.23 -14.58 -10.20
CA THR A 259 4.81 -14.99 -10.26
C THR A 259 4.21 -15.26 -8.88
N GLU A 260 4.95 -15.07 -7.82
CA GLU A 260 4.51 -15.31 -6.44
C GLU A 260 3.33 -14.41 -6.09
N MET A 261 2.24 -15.00 -5.61
CA MET A 261 1.08 -14.30 -5.07
C MET A 261 1.31 -14.07 -3.58
N VAL A 262 1.57 -12.84 -3.18
CA VAL A 262 1.95 -12.48 -1.81
C VAL A 262 0.74 -11.96 -1.05
N VAL A 263 0.45 -12.56 0.11
CA VAL A 263 -0.64 -12.20 1.01
C VAL A 263 -0.06 -11.60 2.29
N ILE A 264 -0.37 -10.34 2.59
CA ILE A 264 0.27 -9.57 3.66
C ILE A 264 -0.78 -8.94 4.54
N ILE A 265 -0.63 -9.05 5.87
CA ILE A 265 -1.38 -8.26 6.84
C ILE A 265 -0.66 -6.92 6.98
N THR A 266 -1.29 -5.82 6.59
CA THR A 266 -0.65 -4.50 6.53
C THR A 266 -0.77 -3.69 7.81
N ASN A 267 -1.80 -3.95 8.64
CA ASN A 267 -2.03 -3.27 9.91
C ASN A 267 -1.59 -4.14 11.10
N MET A 268 -0.28 -4.47 11.16
CA MET A 268 0.32 -5.35 12.15
C MET A 268 0.15 -4.87 13.60
N ASP A 269 -0.07 -3.59 13.82
CA ASP A 269 -0.42 -2.99 15.12
C ASP A 269 -1.73 -3.55 15.71
N LYS A 270 -2.61 -4.06 14.85
CA LYS A 270 -3.88 -4.70 15.24
C LYS A 270 -3.80 -6.22 15.34
N VAL A 271 -2.62 -6.82 15.17
CA VAL A 271 -2.43 -8.27 15.19
C VAL A 271 -1.94 -8.72 16.56
N ALA A 272 -2.74 -9.54 17.24
CA ALA A 272 -2.31 -10.24 18.47
C ALA A 272 -1.40 -11.43 18.12
N GLN A 273 -1.74 -12.17 17.08
CA GLN A 273 -0.99 -13.35 16.64
C GLN A 273 -1.27 -13.63 15.16
N PHE A 274 -0.22 -13.97 14.40
CA PHE A 274 -0.29 -14.60 13.09
C PHE A 274 0.47 -15.92 13.11
N SER A 275 -0.08 -16.95 12.46
CA SER A 275 0.54 -18.26 12.34
C SER A 275 0.33 -18.81 10.93
N LEU A 276 1.42 -19.13 10.24
CA LEU A 276 1.41 -19.94 9.03
C LEU A 276 1.51 -21.42 9.45
N GLU A 277 0.44 -22.19 9.22
CA GLU A 277 0.28 -23.56 9.75
C GLU A 277 0.60 -24.60 8.69
N LYS A 278 0.55 -24.24 7.39
CA LYS A 278 0.77 -25.17 6.28
C LYS A 278 1.60 -24.53 5.17
N THR A 279 2.62 -25.26 4.70
CA THR A 279 3.46 -24.93 3.56
C THR A 279 3.52 -26.08 2.55
N GLY A 280 4.13 -25.85 1.37
CA GLY A 280 4.22 -26.85 0.30
C GLY A 280 3.01 -26.79 -0.63
N VAL A 281 2.86 -27.83 -1.47
CA VAL A 281 1.85 -27.86 -2.54
C VAL A 281 0.45 -28.07 -1.96
N VAL A 282 -0.48 -27.20 -2.35
CA VAL A 282 -1.89 -27.22 -1.95
C VAL A 282 -2.78 -26.81 -3.13
N THR A 283 -4.08 -27.11 -3.01
CA THR A 283 -5.11 -26.54 -3.89
C THR A 283 -5.59 -25.18 -3.35
N ALA A 284 -6.05 -24.31 -4.24
CA ALA A 284 -6.70 -23.06 -3.85
C ALA A 284 -7.80 -23.28 -2.81
N GLY A 285 -8.01 -22.32 -1.91
CA GLY A 285 -8.99 -22.43 -0.83
C GLY A 285 -8.58 -23.32 0.36
N THR A 286 -7.43 -24.04 0.28
CA THR A 286 -6.92 -24.82 1.42
C THR A 286 -6.54 -23.88 2.56
N PRO A 287 -7.00 -24.11 3.82
CA PRO A 287 -6.53 -23.37 4.99
C PRO A 287 -5.01 -23.52 5.16
N VAL A 288 -4.31 -22.40 5.30
CA VAL A 288 -2.84 -22.36 5.39
C VAL A 288 -2.32 -21.66 6.63
N GLY A 289 -3.17 -20.88 7.30
CA GLY A 289 -2.77 -20.16 8.50
C GLY A 289 -3.94 -19.41 9.12
N SER A 290 -3.65 -18.62 10.13
CA SER A 290 -4.67 -17.85 10.85
C SER A 290 -4.08 -16.59 11.48
N ALA A 291 -4.93 -15.57 11.69
CA ALA A 291 -4.59 -14.40 12.47
C ALA A 291 -5.69 -14.06 13.49
N THR A 292 -5.23 -13.59 14.65
CA THR A 292 -6.08 -13.08 15.72
C THR A 292 -5.87 -11.57 15.82
N ALA A 293 -6.96 -10.81 15.76
CA ALA A 293 -6.91 -9.38 15.99
C ALA A 293 -6.81 -9.05 17.50
N ASN A 294 -6.16 -7.93 17.84
CA ASN A 294 -6.10 -7.39 19.21
C ASN A 294 -7.47 -6.95 19.69
#